data_c9115289d186418d3b61c91d4fc1b81a
#
_entry.id   c9115289d186418d3b61c91d4fc1b81a
#
_cell.length_a   1.000
_cell.length_b   1.000
_cell.length_c   1.000
_cell.angle_alpha   90.00
_cell.angle_beta   90.00
_cell.angle_gamma   90.00
#
_symmetry.space_group_name_H-M   'P 1'
#
loop_
_entity.id
_entity.type
_entity.pdbx_description
1 polymer ?
#
loop_
_entity_poly.entity_id
_entity_poly.type
_entity_poly.pdbx_seq_one_letter_code
_entity_poly.pdbx_strand_id
1 'polypeptide(L)'
;MFRHFVKPMMKNAATEPEKFFEKQLKRQQSVLPLKKLHRKYNFEEREANGTVYYAISPEGSLANGVVLYFFGGGYFMPGNAGDFEFAQEMANETNADVWLVWYPLFPKASALEIVEAGVNVYREALRAFKPTDITFFGLSELPWLRIYVFISSIKTSISLCRISLYCILPPFESPPQRSRRKGWHSSTSWIV
;
A
#
# COMPACT_ATOMS: atom_id res chain seq x y z
N MET A 1 13.31 2.31 11.64
CA MET A 1 12.27 1.30 11.90
C MET A 1 12.29 0.16 10.88
N PHE A 2 12.26 0.41 9.58
CA PHE A 2 12.24 -0.59 8.51
C PHE A 2 13.36 -1.66 8.56
N ARG A 3 14.60 -1.26 8.86
CA ARG A 3 15.79 -2.14 8.83
C ARG A 3 15.74 -3.28 9.87
N HIS A 4 15.07 -3.07 11.01
CA HIS A 4 15.00 -4.07 12.08
C HIS A 4 13.91 -5.13 11.86
N PHE A 5 12.89 -4.85 11.06
CA PHE A 5 11.79 -5.79 10.79
C PHE A 5 11.98 -6.58 9.50
N VAL A 6 12.43 -5.94 8.43
CA VAL A 6 12.51 -6.57 7.10
C VAL A 6 13.65 -7.59 7.01
N LYS A 7 14.84 -7.30 7.56
CA LYS A 7 15.98 -8.25 7.53
C LYS A 7 15.69 -9.58 8.21
N PRO A 8 15.17 -9.63 9.46
CA PRO A 8 14.83 -10.91 10.10
C PRO A 8 13.74 -11.67 9.36
N MET A 9 12.76 -10.96 8.83
CA MET A 9 11.65 -11.56 8.08
C MET A 9 12.11 -12.20 6.79
N MET A 10 12.95 -11.52 6.01
CA MET A 10 13.52 -12.08 4.77
C MET A 10 14.48 -13.23 5.06
N LYS A 11 15.24 -13.16 6.15
CA LYS A 11 16.08 -14.27 6.58
C LYS A 11 15.23 -15.51 6.90
N ASN A 12 14.16 -15.36 7.66
CA ASN A 12 13.26 -16.47 7.99
C ASN A 12 12.57 -17.05 6.75
N ALA A 13 12.14 -16.20 5.80
CA ALA A 13 11.58 -16.65 4.54
C ALA A 13 12.57 -17.45 3.69
N ALA A 14 13.86 -17.10 3.74
CA ALA A 14 14.91 -17.80 3.00
C ALA A 14 15.39 -19.11 3.68
N THR A 15 15.41 -19.14 5.01
CA THR A 15 15.91 -20.30 5.77
C THR A 15 14.85 -21.36 6.01
N GLU A 16 13.60 -20.98 6.24
CA GLU A 16 12.48 -21.88 6.55
C GLU A 16 11.20 -21.44 5.79
N PRO A 17 11.18 -21.55 4.44
CA PRO A 17 10.10 -21.04 3.63
C PRO A 17 8.73 -21.62 4.00
N GLU A 18 8.62 -22.91 4.24
CA GLU A 18 7.36 -23.56 4.57
C GLU A 18 6.76 -23.03 5.88
N LYS A 19 7.54 -22.94 6.94
CA LYS A 19 7.10 -22.38 8.22
C LYS A 19 6.74 -20.91 8.10
N PHE A 20 7.47 -20.16 7.25
CA PHE A 20 7.14 -18.77 6.96
C PHE A 20 5.77 -18.67 6.29
N PHE A 21 5.52 -19.49 5.26
CA PHE A 21 4.24 -19.54 4.56
C PHE A 21 3.08 -19.91 5.48
N GLU A 22 3.20 -20.98 6.24
CA GLU A 22 2.18 -21.39 7.21
C GLU A 22 1.85 -20.28 8.22
N LYS A 23 2.87 -19.60 8.74
CA LYS A 23 2.68 -18.49 9.65
C LYS A 23 1.90 -17.34 9.02
N GLN A 24 2.19 -16.98 7.76
CA GLN A 24 1.46 -15.92 7.08
C GLN A 24 0.02 -16.33 6.77
N LEU A 25 -0.23 -17.58 6.35
CA LEU A 25 -1.58 -18.10 6.14
C LEU A 25 -2.43 -18.03 7.42
N LYS A 26 -1.87 -18.39 8.57
CA LYS A 26 -2.53 -18.21 9.87
C LYS A 26 -2.83 -16.74 10.17
N ARG A 27 -1.91 -15.83 9.83
CA ARG A 27 -2.12 -14.38 10.02
C ARG A 27 -3.22 -13.83 9.11
N GLN A 28 -3.34 -14.32 7.87
CA GLN A 28 -4.44 -13.93 6.98
C GLN A 28 -5.83 -14.29 7.53
N GLN A 29 -5.91 -15.29 8.42
CA GLN A 29 -7.14 -15.72 9.08
C GLN A 29 -7.45 -14.90 10.34
N SER A 30 -6.48 -14.13 10.85
CA SER A 30 -6.66 -13.33 12.05
C SER A 30 -7.53 -12.10 11.75
N VAL A 31 -8.52 -11.87 12.59
CA VAL A 31 -9.38 -10.71 12.51
C VAL A 31 -8.63 -9.49 13.05
N LEU A 32 -8.70 -8.38 12.31
CA LEU A 32 -8.18 -7.11 12.78
C LEU A 32 -8.90 -6.68 14.08
N PRO A 33 -8.18 -6.19 15.08
CA PRO A 33 -8.76 -5.70 16.31
C PRO A 33 -9.38 -4.30 16.13
N LEU A 34 -10.37 -4.15 15.23
CA LEU A 34 -10.96 -2.87 14.82
C LEU A 34 -11.36 -1.99 16.01
N LYS A 35 -11.97 -2.58 17.07
CA LYS A 35 -12.32 -1.83 18.29
C LYS A 35 -11.12 -1.15 18.97
N LYS A 36 -9.93 -1.75 18.91
CA LYS A 36 -8.70 -1.14 19.45
C LYS A 36 -8.15 -0.09 18.51
N LEU A 37 -8.28 -0.31 17.20
CA LEU A 37 -7.84 0.63 16.18
C LEU A 37 -8.68 1.91 16.19
N HIS A 38 -10.00 1.81 16.31
CA HIS A 38 -10.90 2.97 16.45
C HIS A 38 -10.63 3.85 17.68
N ARG A 39 -9.96 3.31 18.71
CA ARG A 39 -9.56 4.14 19.88
C ARG A 39 -8.32 4.98 19.60
N LYS A 40 -7.56 4.63 18.56
CA LYS A 40 -6.29 5.28 18.24
C LYS A 40 -6.35 6.13 16.99
N TYR A 41 -7.14 5.72 16.00
CA TYR A 41 -7.16 6.28 14.66
C TYR A 41 -8.60 6.61 14.26
N ASN A 42 -8.76 7.73 13.56
CA ASN A 42 -10.04 8.15 13.03
C ASN A 42 -10.24 7.56 11.63
N PHE A 43 -10.99 6.47 11.51
CA PHE A 43 -11.27 5.85 10.23
C PHE A 43 -12.71 5.32 10.16
N GLU A 44 -13.20 5.20 8.95
CA GLU A 44 -14.46 4.54 8.63
C GLU A 44 -14.18 3.31 7.76
N GLU A 45 -14.82 2.18 8.11
CA GLU A 45 -14.85 1.01 7.24
C GLU A 45 -15.89 1.24 6.15
N ARG A 46 -15.47 1.12 4.91
CA ARG A 46 -16.30 1.29 3.71
C ARG A 46 -16.10 0.14 2.76
N GLU A 47 -17.03 -0.01 1.81
CA GLU A 47 -16.99 -1.06 0.79
C GLU A 47 -17.21 -0.47 -0.60
N ALA A 48 -16.44 -0.94 -1.56
CA ALA A 48 -16.59 -0.63 -2.98
C ALA A 48 -16.66 -1.94 -3.78
N ASN A 49 -17.85 -2.31 -4.24
CA ASN A 49 -18.10 -3.51 -5.06
C ASN A 49 -17.41 -4.77 -4.48
N GLY A 50 -17.68 -5.06 -3.19
CA GLY A 50 -17.13 -6.23 -2.48
C GLY A 50 -15.69 -6.04 -1.95
N THR A 51 -15.06 -4.88 -2.21
CA THR A 51 -13.73 -4.57 -1.69
C THR A 51 -13.84 -3.66 -0.48
N VAL A 52 -13.39 -4.14 0.68
CA VAL A 52 -13.32 -3.34 1.90
C VAL A 52 -12.13 -2.36 1.81
N TYR A 53 -12.35 -1.14 2.27
CA TYR A 53 -11.29 -0.17 2.48
C TYR A 53 -11.56 0.67 3.74
N TYR A 54 -10.51 1.18 4.34
CA TYR A 54 -10.60 2.01 5.54
C TYR A 54 -10.28 3.45 5.14
N ALA A 55 -11.29 4.32 5.22
CA ALA A 55 -11.13 5.75 4.93
C ALA A 55 -10.66 6.46 6.21
N ILE A 56 -9.43 6.95 6.18
CA ILE A 56 -8.75 7.64 7.28
C ILE A 56 -8.64 9.11 6.90
N SER A 57 -9.21 9.99 7.70
CA SER A 57 -9.18 11.44 7.45
C SER A 57 -8.13 12.15 8.29
N PRO A 58 -7.57 13.28 7.80
CA PRO A 58 -6.66 14.10 8.59
C PRO A 58 -7.34 14.67 9.83
N GLU A 59 -6.58 14.88 10.89
CA GLU A 59 -7.09 15.46 12.12
C GLU A 59 -7.29 16.99 11.96
N GLY A 60 -8.49 17.46 12.27
CA GLY A 60 -8.77 18.90 12.42
C GLY A 60 -8.90 19.72 11.13
N SER A 61 -8.89 19.10 9.95
CA SER A 61 -9.05 19.79 8.67
C SER A 61 -9.87 18.99 7.66
N LEU A 62 -10.41 19.68 6.64
CA LEU A 62 -11.02 19.04 5.48
C LEU A 62 -9.92 18.57 4.52
N ALA A 63 -10.06 17.36 4.02
CA ALA A 63 -9.13 16.78 3.08
C ALA A 63 -9.16 17.49 1.71
N ASN A 64 -7.98 17.73 1.13
CA ASN A 64 -7.83 18.35 -0.18
C ASN A 64 -7.78 17.34 -1.35
N GLY A 65 -7.91 16.05 -1.06
CA GLY A 65 -7.85 14.97 -2.04
C GLY A 65 -7.82 13.62 -1.35
N VAL A 66 -7.49 12.57 -2.10
CA VAL A 66 -7.41 11.21 -1.55
C VAL A 66 -6.14 10.48 -1.99
N VAL A 67 -5.54 9.77 -1.06
CA VAL A 67 -4.45 8.82 -1.32
C VAL A 67 -5.01 7.41 -1.22
N LEU A 68 -5.00 6.66 -2.31
CA LEU A 68 -5.29 5.23 -2.29
C LEU A 68 -4.05 4.49 -1.85
N TYR A 69 -4.05 4.04 -0.60
CA TYR A 69 -2.92 3.36 0.01
C TYR A 69 -3.10 1.86 -0.01
N PHE A 70 -2.10 1.20 -0.50
CA PHE A 70 -2.03 -0.24 -0.61
C PHE A 70 -0.84 -0.73 0.21
N PHE A 71 -1.08 -1.53 1.20
CA PHE A 71 -0.04 -2.05 2.07
C PHE A 71 0.89 -3.03 1.35
N GLY A 72 2.13 -3.12 1.82
CA GLY A 72 3.12 -4.04 1.28
C GLY A 72 2.94 -5.48 1.76
N GLY A 73 3.66 -6.39 1.13
CA GLY A 73 3.66 -7.79 1.59
C GLY A 73 3.64 -8.83 0.48
N GLY A 74 3.94 -8.44 -0.77
CA GLY A 74 4.02 -9.36 -1.90
C GLY A 74 2.70 -10.07 -2.19
N TYR A 75 1.56 -9.45 -1.90
CA TYR A 75 0.21 -10.02 -2.01
C TYR A 75 -0.07 -11.22 -1.11
N PHE A 76 0.82 -11.55 -0.23
CA PHE A 76 0.73 -12.72 0.62
C PHE A 76 0.68 -12.39 2.12
N MET A 77 1.37 -11.35 2.54
CA MET A 77 1.33 -10.89 3.93
C MET A 77 0.15 -9.96 4.14
N PRO A 78 -0.68 -10.19 5.17
CA PRO A 78 -1.81 -9.33 5.46
C PRO A 78 -1.35 -7.99 6.02
N GLY A 79 -2.15 -6.95 5.75
CA GLY A 79 -2.05 -5.68 6.43
C GLY A 79 -2.20 -5.85 7.96
N ASN A 80 -1.78 -4.84 8.69
CA ASN A 80 -1.71 -4.88 10.15
C ASN A 80 -1.96 -3.49 10.76
N ALA A 81 -1.93 -3.40 12.10
CA ALA A 81 -2.16 -2.14 12.81
C ALA A 81 -1.16 -1.03 12.45
N GLY A 82 0.07 -1.37 12.04
CA GLY A 82 1.05 -0.39 11.60
C GLY A 82 0.68 0.30 10.28
N ASP A 83 -0.14 -0.35 9.44
CA ASP A 83 -0.64 0.27 8.22
C ASP A 83 -1.66 1.38 8.52
N PHE A 84 -2.45 1.23 9.59
CA PHE A 84 -3.35 2.29 10.07
C PHE A 84 -2.59 3.47 10.67
N GLU A 85 -1.53 3.20 11.45
CA GLU A 85 -0.65 4.23 12.00
C GLU A 85 -0.01 5.04 10.88
N PHE A 86 0.57 4.35 9.91
CA PHE A 86 1.18 4.98 8.75
C PHE A 86 0.18 5.76 7.89
N ALA A 87 -1.03 5.23 7.70
CA ALA A 87 -2.10 5.90 6.96
C ALA A 87 -2.57 7.18 7.68
N GLN A 88 -2.68 7.16 9.02
CA GLN A 88 -3.04 8.36 9.79
C GLN A 88 -1.95 9.43 9.74
N GLU A 89 -0.67 9.04 9.88
CA GLU A 89 0.46 9.95 9.71
C GLU A 89 0.46 10.58 8.32
N MET A 90 0.24 9.75 7.29
CA MET A 90 0.16 10.23 5.90
C MET A 90 -1.01 11.19 5.70
N ALA A 91 -2.19 10.91 6.25
CA ALA A 91 -3.35 11.80 6.15
C ALA A 91 -3.06 13.17 6.77
N ASN A 92 -2.46 13.19 7.95
CA ASN A 92 -2.10 14.42 8.66
C ASN A 92 -1.04 15.24 7.91
N GLU A 93 0.01 14.58 7.40
CA GLU A 93 1.12 15.24 6.69
C GLU A 93 0.71 15.78 5.30
N THR A 94 -0.19 15.07 4.60
CA THR A 94 -0.61 15.45 3.24
C THR A 94 -1.87 16.30 3.21
N ASN A 95 -2.58 16.40 4.33
CA ASN A 95 -3.93 16.96 4.42
C ASN A 95 -4.90 16.37 3.37
N ALA A 96 -4.81 15.06 3.17
CA ALA A 96 -5.66 14.30 2.25
C ALA A 96 -6.27 13.10 2.97
N ASP A 97 -7.44 12.66 2.53
CA ASP A 97 -7.96 11.36 2.97
C ASP A 97 -7.00 10.25 2.53
N VAL A 98 -6.80 9.25 3.37
CA VAL A 98 -6.06 8.05 3.00
C VAL A 98 -7.02 6.86 3.03
N TRP A 99 -7.26 6.28 1.87
CA TRP A 99 -8.09 5.09 1.74
C TRP A 99 -7.18 3.87 1.71
N LEU A 100 -7.03 3.22 2.86
CA LEU A 100 -6.27 1.98 3.00
C LEU A 100 -7.06 0.84 2.38
N VAL A 101 -6.65 0.39 1.20
CA VAL A 101 -7.32 -0.64 0.42
C VAL A 101 -7.02 -2.02 0.99
N TRP A 102 -8.06 -2.72 1.47
CA TRP A 102 -7.93 -4.06 2.05
C TRP A 102 -8.17 -5.12 0.99
N TYR A 103 -7.22 -5.23 0.08
CA TYR A 103 -7.32 -6.16 -1.05
C TYR A 103 -7.14 -7.64 -0.60
N PRO A 104 -7.77 -8.59 -1.30
CA PRO A 104 -7.62 -10.01 -1.01
C PRO A 104 -6.20 -10.50 -1.31
N LEU A 105 -5.78 -11.60 -0.67
CA LEU A 105 -4.41 -12.09 -0.72
C LEU A 105 -4.30 -13.50 -1.29
N PHE A 106 -3.13 -13.84 -1.84
CA PHE A 106 -2.78 -15.22 -2.16
C PHE A 106 -2.75 -16.09 -0.90
N PRO A 107 -3.11 -17.38 -1.00
CA PRO A 107 -3.60 -18.10 -2.19
C PRO A 107 -5.11 -18.00 -2.38
N LYS A 108 -5.83 -17.24 -1.55
CA LYS A 108 -7.30 -17.14 -1.60
C LYS A 108 -7.82 -16.36 -2.80
N ALA A 109 -6.99 -15.48 -3.34
CA ALA A 109 -7.34 -14.68 -4.50
C ALA A 109 -6.28 -14.78 -5.60
N SER A 110 -6.73 -14.69 -6.83
CA SER A 110 -5.87 -14.56 -8.01
C SER A 110 -5.28 -13.16 -8.15
N ALA A 111 -4.27 -13.02 -8.99
CA ALA A 111 -3.70 -11.70 -9.30
C ALA A 111 -4.72 -10.75 -9.91
N LEU A 112 -5.69 -11.27 -10.68
CA LEU A 112 -6.75 -10.46 -11.28
C LEU A 112 -7.70 -9.90 -10.22
N GLU A 113 -8.15 -10.73 -9.28
CA GLU A 113 -9.03 -10.30 -8.19
C GLU A 113 -8.37 -9.26 -7.29
N ILE A 114 -7.06 -9.37 -7.05
CA ILE A 114 -6.30 -8.37 -6.30
C ILE A 114 -6.28 -7.02 -7.04
N VAL A 115 -6.08 -7.05 -8.37
CA VAL A 115 -6.10 -5.85 -9.19
C VAL A 115 -7.51 -5.24 -9.25
N GLU A 116 -8.54 -6.07 -9.43
CA GLU A 116 -9.94 -5.63 -9.44
C GLU A 116 -10.35 -4.95 -8.14
N ALA A 117 -9.88 -5.45 -7.00
CA ALA A 117 -10.10 -4.81 -5.72
C ALA A 117 -9.58 -3.35 -5.71
N GLY A 118 -8.38 -3.11 -6.22
CA GLY A 118 -7.83 -1.77 -6.37
C GLY A 118 -8.64 -0.88 -7.33
N VAL A 119 -9.07 -1.46 -8.45
CA VAL A 119 -9.91 -0.74 -9.44
C VAL A 119 -11.27 -0.37 -8.88
N ASN A 120 -11.89 -1.24 -8.08
CA ASN A 120 -13.18 -0.96 -7.45
C ASN A 120 -13.09 0.25 -6.52
N VAL A 121 -12.07 0.31 -5.67
CA VAL A 121 -11.85 1.45 -4.78
C VAL A 121 -11.49 2.72 -5.56
N TYR A 122 -10.71 2.60 -6.64
CA TYR A 122 -10.42 3.75 -7.52
C TYR A 122 -11.68 4.31 -8.18
N ARG A 123 -12.57 3.45 -8.69
CA ARG A 123 -13.87 3.90 -9.25
C ARG A 123 -14.71 4.61 -8.21
N GLU A 124 -14.68 4.16 -6.96
CA GLU A 124 -15.36 4.85 -5.87
C GLU A 124 -14.74 6.21 -5.57
N ALA A 125 -13.40 6.31 -5.59
CA ALA A 125 -12.70 7.57 -5.43
C ALA A 125 -13.05 8.58 -6.54
N LEU A 126 -13.22 8.14 -7.79
CA LEU A 126 -13.64 8.98 -8.92
C LEU A 126 -15.06 9.55 -8.77
N ARG A 127 -15.91 8.98 -7.90
CA ARG A 127 -17.23 9.53 -7.59
C ARG A 127 -17.16 10.70 -6.62
N ALA A 128 -16.14 10.70 -5.75
CA ALA A 128 -15.99 11.68 -4.67
C ALA A 128 -14.95 12.76 -4.98
N PHE A 129 -13.94 12.45 -5.81
CA PHE A 129 -12.81 13.32 -6.08
C PHE A 129 -12.55 13.48 -7.58
N LYS A 130 -11.96 14.60 -7.98
CA LYS A 130 -11.45 14.77 -9.34
C LYS A 130 -10.23 13.85 -9.55
N PRO A 131 -9.98 13.36 -10.78
CA PRO A 131 -8.82 12.53 -11.06
C PRO A 131 -7.47 13.15 -10.64
N THR A 132 -7.36 14.47 -10.71
CA THR A 132 -6.17 15.25 -10.30
C THR A 132 -5.91 15.21 -8.79
N ASP A 133 -6.95 14.95 -8.01
CA ASP A 133 -6.92 14.98 -6.54
C ASP A 133 -6.81 13.55 -5.95
N ILE A 134 -6.63 12.54 -6.83
CA ILE A 134 -6.43 11.14 -6.45
C ILE A 134 -4.95 10.78 -6.64
N THR A 135 -4.33 10.28 -5.58
CA THR A 135 -2.95 9.80 -5.58
C THR A 135 -2.90 8.32 -5.24
N PHE A 136 -2.05 7.55 -5.90
CA PHE A 136 -1.78 6.16 -5.56
C PHE A 136 -0.50 6.06 -4.74
N PHE A 137 -0.55 5.34 -3.65
CA PHE A 137 0.61 5.07 -2.81
C PHE A 137 0.72 3.59 -2.46
N GLY A 138 1.92 3.02 -2.49
CA GLY A 138 2.15 1.64 -2.12
C GLY A 138 3.53 1.34 -1.57
N LEU A 139 3.56 0.39 -0.66
CA LEU A 139 4.78 -0.13 -0.07
C LEU A 139 5.18 -1.42 -0.80
N SER A 140 6.27 -1.42 -1.56
CA SER A 140 6.87 -2.53 -2.30
C SER A 140 6.69 -2.48 -3.82
N GLU A 141 7.64 -3.05 -4.58
CA GLU A 141 7.72 -2.87 -6.03
C GLU A 141 6.68 -3.63 -6.87
N LEU A 142 6.23 -4.79 -6.41
CA LEU A 142 5.52 -5.74 -7.27
C LEU A 142 4.03 -5.45 -7.50
N PRO A 143 3.27 -4.93 -6.53
CA PRO A 143 1.83 -4.72 -6.67
C PRO A 143 1.42 -3.65 -7.68
N TRP A 144 2.19 -2.59 -7.77
CA TRP A 144 1.79 -1.33 -8.41
C TRP A 144 1.96 -1.32 -9.91
N LEU A 145 2.98 -2.00 -10.40
CA LEU A 145 3.24 -2.06 -11.84
C LEU A 145 2.06 -2.70 -12.58
N ARG A 146 1.39 -3.68 -11.97
CA ARG A 146 0.21 -4.33 -12.57
C ARG A 146 -1.06 -3.48 -12.45
N ILE A 147 -1.30 -2.83 -11.32
CA ILE A 147 -2.41 -1.89 -11.16
C ILE A 147 -2.20 -0.68 -12.09
N TYR A 148 -0.98 -0.17 -12.19
CA TYR A 148 -0.63 0.90 -13.12
C TYR A 148 -0.89 0.51 -14.59
N VAL A 149 -0.42 -0.67 -15.01
CA VAL A 149 -0.64 -1.17 -16.37
C VAL A 149 -2.12 -1.41 -16.65
N PHE A 150 -2.88 -1.92 -15.69
CA PHE A 150 -4.31 -2.12 -15.85
C PHE A 150 -5.08 -0.80 -15.87
N ILE A 151 -4.79 0.13 -14.99
CA ILE A 151 -5.38 1.46 -14.97
C ILE A 151 -5.02 2.22 -16.25
N SER A 152 -3.77 2.16 -16.72
CA SER A 152 -3.35 2.78 -17.98
C SER A 152 -3.96 2.13 -19.23
N SER A 153 -4.39 0.88 -19.16
CA SER A 153 -5.12 0.23 -20.24
C SER A 153 -6.63 0.54 -20.27
N ILE A 154 -7.19 1.10 -19.19
CA ILE A 154 -8.55 1.67 -19.17
C ILE A 154 -8.47 3.09 -19.76
N LYS A 155 -8.38 3.17 -21.05
CA LYS A 155 -8.03 4.30 -21.92
C LYS A 155 -8.85 5.58 -21.84
N THR A 156 -9.63 5.93 -20.82
CA THR A 156 -10.58 7.03 -20.97
C THR A 156 -10.48 8.19 -19.97
N SER A 157 -9.68 8.11 -18.90
CA SER A 157 -9.66 9.21 -17.90
C SER A 157 -8.35 9.37 -17.11
N ILE A 158 -7.28 8.71 -17.51
CA ILE A 158 -6.08 8.57 -16.65
C ILE A 158 -5.00 9.60 -16.94
N SER A 159 -5.13 10.41 -17.99
CA SER A 159 -4.14 11.43 -18.37
C SER A 159 -3.88 12.51 -17.31
N LEU A 160 -4.62 12.51 -16.19
CA LEU A 160 -4.55 13.56 -15.18
C LEU A 160 -4.33 13.02 -13.75
N CYS A 161 -4.14 11.72 -13.55
CA CYS A 161 -3.91 11.17 -12.22
C CYS A 161 -2.45 11.32 -11.80
N ARG A 162 -2.21 11.95 -10.65
CA ARG A 162 -0.86 12.10 -10.09
C ARG A 162 -0.44 10.78 -9.45
N ILE A 163 0.53 10.09 -10.05
CA ILE A 163 1.05 8.84 -9.50
C ILE A 163 2.38 9.12 -8.81
N SER A 164 2.38 9.03 -7.49
CA SER A 164 3.62 9.09 -6.69
C SER A 164 3.99 7.68 -6.26
N LEU A 165 4.92 7.06 -7.00
CA LEU A 165 5.47 5.75 -6.65
C LEU A 165 6.62 5.94 -5.66
N TYR A 166 6.36 5.68 -4.38
CA TYR A 166 7.43 5.55 -3.39
C TYR A 166 7.80 4.07 -3.23
N CYS A 167 8.82 3.67 -3.95
CA CYS A 167 9.46 2.38 -3.73
C CYS A 167 10.52 2.55 -2.65
N ILE A 168 10.22 2.16 -1.42
CA ILE A 168 11.25 2.05 -0.38
C ILE A 168 11.90 0.67 -0.50
N LEU A 169 12.82 0.55 -1.44
CA LEU A 169 13.75 -0.58 -1.46
C LEU A 169 14.81 -0.41 -0.37
N PRO A 170 15.10 -1.46 0.39
CA PRO A 170 16.38 -1.50 1.07
C PRO A 170 17.48 -1.49 0.00
N PRO A 171 18.59 -0.77 0.20
CA PRO A 171 19.70 -0.81 -0.73
C PRO A 171 20.14 -2.27 -0.88
N PHE A 172 20.09 -2.77 -2.12
CA PHE A 172 20.68 -4.05 -2.48
C PHE A 172 22.19 -3.88 -2.32
N GLU A 173 22.74 -4.41 -1.23
CA GLU A 173 24.18 -4.47 -1.06
C GLU A 173 24.70 -5.47 -2.10
N SER A 174 25.16 -4.96 -3.23
CA SER A 174 26.07 -5.71 -4.09
C SER A 174 27.28 -6.17 -3.25
N PRO A 175 27.84 -7.37 -3.53
CA PRO A 175 28.97 -7.88 -2.77
C PRO A 175 30.12 -6.85 -2.77
N PRO A 176 30.94 -6.78 -1.71
CA PRO A 176 31.86 -5.69 -1.48
C PRO A 176 32.90 -5.57 -2.58
N GLN A 177 32.68 -4.66 -3.50
CA GLN A 177 33.77 -4.11 -4.28
C GLN A 177 34.48 -3.06 -3.42
N ARG A 178 35.76 -3.29 -3.21
CA ARG A 178 36.67 -2.39 -2.50
C ARG A 178 36.59 -0.97 -3.07
N SER A 179 36.40 -0.02 -2.15
CA SER A 179 36.62 1.43 -2.29
C SER A 179 35.88 2.17 -3.38
N ARG A 180 34.84 2.95 -3.02
CA ARG A 180 34.78 4.41 -3.17
C ARG A 180 33.43 5.00 -2.72
N ARG A 181 33.57 5.98 -1.83
CA ARG A 181 32.66 7.10 -1.50
C ARG A 181 31.16 6.92 -1.46
N LYS A 182 30.63 7.24 -0.28
CA LYS A 182 29.22 7.48 0.05
C LYS A 182 28.61 8.54 -0.88
N GLY A 183 27.51 8.19 -1.53
CA GLY A 183 26.63 9.12 -2.23
C GLY A 183 25.20 8.63 -2.08
N TRP A 184 24.37 9.42 -1.44
CA TRP A 184 22.92 9.25 -1.39
C TRP A 184 22.33 9.76 -2.71
N HIS A 185 21.74 8.89 -3.50
CA HIS A 185 20.82 9.18 -4.62
C HIS A 185 19.98 7.92 -4.81
N SER A 186 18.69 7.96 -4.98
CA SER A 186 17.88 8.73 -5.91
C SER A 186 16.39 8.59 -5.61
N SER A 187 15.71 9.68 -5.51
CA SER A 187 14.30 9.79 -5.79
C SER A 187 14.13 9.92 -7.31
N THR A 188 13.49 8.96 -7.95
CA THR A 188 13.04 9.14 -9.33
C THR A 188 11.54 9.44 -9.29
N SER A 189 11.19 10.70 -9.41
CA SER A 189 9.82 11.15 -9.70
C SER A 189 9.63 11.11 -11.21
N TRP A 190 8.71 10.29 -11.68
CA TRP A 190 8.21 10.37 -13.04
C TRP A 190 6.89 11.14 -13.03
N ILE A 191 6.88 12.30 -13.65
CA ILE A 191 5.67 13.07 -13.97
C ILE A 191 5.33 12.69 -15.41
N VAL A 192 4.16 12.13 -15.61
CA VAL A 192 3.54 11.98 -16.94
C VAL A 192 2.25 12.77 -16.95
#